data_19e7e9f7f3a1715e915c57e4ba93e525
#
_entry.id   19e7e9f7f3a1715e915c57e4ba93e525
#
_cell.length_a   1.000
_cell.length_b   1.000
_cell.length_c   1.000
_cell.angle_alpha   90.00
_cell.angle_beta   90.00
_cell.angle_gamma   90.00
#
_symmetry.space_group_name_H-M   'P 1'
#
loop_
_entity.id
_entity.type
_entity.pdbx_description
1 polymer ?
#
loop_
_entity_poly.entity_id
_entity_poly.type
_entity_poly.pdbx_seq_one_letter_code
_entity_poly.pdbx_strand_id
1 'polypeptide(L)'
;MAQIHKPIIPQLLREKEVNYIFVKTEYRLVRINVGDILYIEGMQNYVIIQAFSEKITSLQTMKKTEEQLSSEQFIRIHKSFIVAVNKIKAIERNRVSIGDRIIALGEVYREAFYSKIENR
;
A
#
# COMPACT_ATOMS: atom_id res chain seq x y z
N MET A 1 -36.40 -2.57 11.16
CA MET A 1 -36.11 -2.53 11.00
C MET A 1 -35.16 -2.53 10.71
N ALA A 2 -35.31 -2.42 10.84
CA ALA A 2 -34.56 -2.58 10.67
C ALA A 2 -33.74 -2.47 10.37
N GLN A 3 -33.86 -2.19 10.45
CA GLN A 3 -33.19 -2.10 10.30
C GLN A 3 -32.31 -2.04 10.08
N ILE A 4 -32.61 -1.80 10.15
CA ILE A 4 -31.95 -1.76 9.94
C ILE A 4 -31.08 -1.71 9.76
N HIS A 5 -31.19 -1.59 9.86
CA HIS A 5 -30.44 -1.65 9.66
C HIS A 5 -29.61 -1.56 9.36
N LYS A 6 -29.43 -1.28 9.52
CA LYS A 6 -29.02 -1.04 9.12
C LYS A 6 -28.19 -0.94 8.88
N PRO A 7 -27.90 -0.85 9.31
CA PRO A 7 -27.25 -0.59 8.82
C PRO A 7 -26.58 -0.76 7.83
N ILE A 8 -26.43 -1.23 7.84
CA ILE A 8 -26.56 -1.38 6.47
C ILE A 8 -25.55 -0.65 5.66
N ILE A 9 -25.39 0.58 5.91
CA ILE A 9 -24.40 1.38 5.27
C ILE A 9 -23.01 0.83 5.43
N PRO A 10 -22.67 0.32 6.57
CA PRO A 10 -21.33 -0.26 6.73
C PRO A 10 -21.06 -1.34 5.72
N GLN A 11 -22.09 -2.06 5.35
CA GLN A 11 -21.90 -3.11 4.39
C GLN A 11 -21.56 -2.58 3.03
N LEU A 12 -22.21 -1.51 2.64
CA LEU A 12 -21.93 -0.91 1.37
C LEU A 12 -20.51 -0.43 1.29
N LEU A 13 -20.06 0.19 2.37
CA LEU A 13 -18.70 0.67 2.41
C LEU A 13 -17.72 -0.46 2.28
N ARG A 14 -17.98 -1.55 2.96
CA ARG A 14 -17.08 -2.67 2.90
C ARG A 14 -17.01 -3.28 1.53
N GLU A 15 -18.09 -3.24 0.80
CA GLU A 15 -18.09 -3.78 -0.54
C GLU A 15 -17.17 -3.01 -1.46
N LYS A 16 -16.95 -1.73 -1.13
CA LYS A 16 -16.07 -0.93 -1.94
C LYS A 16 -14.63 -1.08 -1.52
N GLU A 17 -14.41 -1.70 -0.39
CA GLU A 17 -13.07 -1.86 0.13
C GLU A 17 -12.58 -3.23 -0.22
N VAL A 18 -11.79 -3.30 -1.25
CA VAL A 18 -11.20 -4.56 -1.65
C VAL A 18 -10.10 -4.89 -0.68
N ASN A 19 -10.24 -6.01 0.00
CA ASN A 19 -9.27 -6.43 0.99
C ASN A 19 -8.11 -7.21 0.42
N TYR A 20 -8.13 -7.48 -0.85
CA TYR A 20 -7.07 -8.24 -1.49
C TYR A 20 -6.88 -7.78 -2.92
N ILE A 21 -5.75 -8.11 -3.47
CA ILE A 21 -5.46 -7.88 -4.89
C ILE A 21 -4.84 -9.14 -5.43
N PHE A 22 -4.89 -9.29 -6.74
CA PHE A 22 -4.17 -10.36 -7.42
C PHE A 22 -3.01 -9.75 -8.17
N VAL A 23 -1.84 -10.33 -8.00
CA VAL A 23 -0.66 -9.86 -8.70
C VAL A 23 -0.08 -10.99 -9.54
N LYS A 24 0.52 -10.60 -10.64
CA LYS A 24 1.07 -11.56 -11.57
C LYS A 24 2.46 -11.96 -11.14
N THR A 25 2.67 -13.25 -10.96
CA THR A 25 4.00 -13.80 -10.75
C THR A 25 4.41 -14.53 -12.02
N GLU A 26 5.50 -15.26 -11.94
CA GLU A 26 6.03 -15.91 -13.14
C GLU A 26 5.06 -16.90 -13.76
N TYR A 27 4.35 -17.65 -12.92
CA TYR A 27 3.51 -18.74 -13.42
C TYR A 27 2.03 -18.61 -13.08
N ARG A 28 1.66 -17.63 -12.27
CA ARG A 28 0.28 -17.60 -11.80
C ARG A 28 -0.08 -16.23 -11.25
N LEU A 29 -1.35 -16.07 -10.96
CA LEU A 29 -1.84 -14.92 -10.22
C LEU A 29 -1.90 -15.30 -8.75
N VAL A 30 -1.37 -14.44 -7.91
CA VAL A 30 -1.32 -14.69 -6.47
C VAL A 30 -2.16 -13.66 -5.76
N ARG A 31 -3.02 -14.12 -4.86
CA ARG A 31 -3.83 -13.21 -4.06
C ARG A 31 -3.03 -12.74 -2.86
N ILE A 32 -3.06 -11.45 -2.61
CA ILE A 32 -2.39 -10.85 -1.47
C ILE A 32 -3.41 -10.04 -0.71
N ASN A 33 -3.48 -10.23 0.59
CA ASN A 33 -4.34 -9.42 1.44
C ASN A 33 -3.69 -8.04 1.60
N VAL A 34 -4.46 -7.02 1.25
CA VAL A 34 -3.95 -5.66 1.28
C VAL A 34 -3.48 -5.27 2.68
N GLY A 35 -4.19 -5.74 3.71
CA GLY A 35 -3.82 -5.44 5.08
C GLY A 35 -2.48 -6.02 5.52
N ASP A 36 -1.94 -6.96 4.76
CA ASP A 36 -0.65 -7.56 5.09
C ASP A 36 0.52 -6.85 4.43
N ILE A 37 0.25 -5.93 3.51
CA ILE A 37 1.31 -5.29 2.75
C ILE A 37 1.93 -4.16 3.56
N LEU A 38 3.25 -4.19 3.67
CA LEU A 38 4.00 -3.13 4.34
C LEU A 38 4.45 -2.09 3.33
N TYR A 39 5.13 -2.51 2.28
CA TYR A 39 5.61 -1.61 1.25
C TYR A 39 5.88 -2.37 -0.02
N ILE A 40 6.04 -1.64 -1.10
CA ILE A 40 6.37 -2.19 -2.40
C ILE A 40 7.63 -1.51 -2.90
N GLU A 41 8.58 -2.30 -3.35
CA GLU A 41 9.82 -1.79 -3.91
C GLU A 41 9.84 -2.07 -5.40
N GLY A 42 10.04 -1.02 -6.19
CA GLY A 42 10.10 -1.17 -7.64
C GLY A 42 11.49 -1.53 -8.08
N MET A 43 11.56 -2.51 -8.95
CA MET A 43 12.77 -2.90 -9.63
C MET A 43 12.63 -2.57 -11.10
N GLN A 44 13.63 -2.87 -11.89
CA GLN A 44 13.60 -2.48 -13.29
C GLN A 44 12.44 -3.12 -14.04
N ASN A 45 12.25 -4.42 -13.87
CA ASN A 45 11.26 -5.16 -14.63
C ASN A 45 10.21 -5.85 -13.78
N TYR A 46 10.19 -5.55 -12.48
CA TYR A 46 9.24 -6.19 -11.58
C TYR A 46 9.16 -5.37 -10.30
N VAL A 47 8.26 -5.76 -9.42
CA VAL A 47 8.17 -5.14 -8.10
C VAL A 47 8.28 -6.23 -7.06
N ILE A 48 8.75 -5.86 -5.89
CA ILE A 48 8.79 -6.72 -4.73
C ILE A 48 7.78 -6.19 -3.75
N ILE A 49 6.80 -7.02 -3.40
CA ILE A 49 5.79 -6.65 -2.43
C ILE A 49 6.19 -7.28 -1.11
N GLN A 50 6.52 -6.44 -0.15
CA GLN A 50 6.88 -6.91 1.18
C GLN A 50 5.63 -7.00 2.00
N ALA A 51 5.18 -8.20 2.27
CA ALA A 51 4.05 -8.43 3.14
C ALA A 51 4.56 -8.75 4.54
N PHE A 52 3.64 -8.85 5.46
CA PHE A 52 3.96 -9.05 6.86
C PHE A 52 4.86 -10.27 7.07
N SER A 53 4.57 -11.36 6.40
CA SER A 53 5.30 -12.60 6.61
C SER A 53 6.03 -13.13 5.39
N GLU A 54 5.99 -12.42 4.28
CA GLU A 54 6.59 -12.95 3.06
C GLU A 54 6.87 -11.84 2.06
N LYS A 55 7.73 -12.13 1.11
CA LYS A 55 7.99 -11.27 -0.03
C LYS A 55 7.41 -11.92 -1.26
N ILE A 56 6.81 -11.12 -2.11
CA ILE A 56 6.24 -11.61 -3.35
C ILE A 56 6.80 -10.80 -4.50
N THR A 57 7.41 -11.48 -5.45
CA THR A 57 7.93 -10.82 -6.64
C THR A 57 6.86 -10.86 -7.72
N SER A 58 6.46 -9.69 -8.18
CA SER A 58 5.41 -9.59 -9.17
C SER A 58 5.95 -8.98 -10.46
N LEU A 59 5.57 -9.58 -11.58
CA LEU A 59 6.01 -9.14 -12.89
C LEU A 59 5.07 -8.06 -13.41
N GLN A 60 5.00 -6.97 -12.67
CA GLN A 60 4.19 -5.83 -13.11
C GLN A 60 4.92 -4.55 -12.75
N THR A 61 4.44 -3.45 -13.31
CA THR A 61 5.10 -2.16 -13.10
C THR A 61 4.67 -1.54 -11.78
N MET A 62 5.46 -0.57 -11.32
CA MET A 62 5.06 0.23 -10.17
C MET A 62 3.75 0.94 -10.44
N LYS A 63 3.56 1.44 -11.64
CA LYS A 63 2.34 2.14 -11.99
C LYS A 63 1.13 1.23 -11.85
N LYS A 64 1.25 0.03 -12.39
CA LYS A 64 0.15 -0.93 -12.30
C LYS A 64 -0.15 -1.26 -10.85
N THR A 65 0.88 -1.49 -10.06
CA THR A 65 0.73 -1.81 -8.66
C THR A 65 0.07 -0.66 -7.91
N GLU A 66 0.52 0.55 -8.20
CA GLU A 66 -0.04 1.72 -7.55
C GLU A 66 -1.52 1.87 -7.87
N GLU A 67 -1.91 1.54 -9.09
CA GLU A 67 -3.31 1.63 -9.50
C GLU A 67 -4.19 0.59 -8.82
N GLN A 68 -3.61 -0.51 -8.40
CA GLN A 68 -4.35 -1.54 -7.71
C GLN A 68 -4.61 -1.22 -6.25
N LEU A 69 -3.85 -0.30 -5.69
CA LEU A 69 -3.90 0.01 -4.27
C LEU A 69 -4.64 1.31 -4.01
N SER A 70 -5.34 1.36 -2.89
CA SER A 70 -6.10 2.55 -2.51
C SER A 70 -5.14 3.69 -2.14
N SER A 71 -5.37 4.86 -2.69
CA SER A 71 -4.56 6.02 -2.37
C SER A 71 -4.77 6.50 -0.94
N GLU A 72 -5.79 6.01 -0.27
CA GLU A 72 -6.00 6.34 1.13
C GLU A 72 -5.12 5.51 2.04
N GLN A 73 -4.76 4.32 1.59
CA GLN A 73 -3.98 3.40 2.41
C GLN A 73 -2.51 3.38 2.03
N PHE A 74 -2.19 3.75 0.81
CA PHE A 74 -0.84 3.64 0.30
C PHE A 74 -0.41 4.95 -0.33
N ILE A 75 0.87 5.26 -0.21
CA ILE A 75 1.38 6.48 -0.81
C ILE A 75 2.79 6.25 -1.34
N ARG A 76 3.03 6.85 -2.50
CA ARG A 76 4.35 6.81 -3.12
C ARG A 76 5.26 7.77 -2.37
N ILE A 77 6.41 7.30 -1.92
CA ILE A 77 7.35 8.16 -1.17
C ILE A 77 8.69 8.27 -1.85
N HIS A 78 8.86 7.52 -2.92
CA HIS A 78 10.12 7.49 -3.64
C HIS A 78 9.80 6.92 -5.00
N LYS A 79 10.63 7.19 -6.00
CA LYS A 79 10.31 6.64 -7.30
C LYS A 79 10.28 5.13 -7.28
N SER A 80 10.93 4.51 -6.29
CA SER A 80 10.99 3.07 -6.19
C SER A 80 10.24 2.50 -4.99
N PHE A 81 9.50 3.32 -4.25
CA PHE A 81 8.82 2.81 -3.05
C PHE A 81 7.42 3.37 -2.87
N ILE A 82 6.50 2.45 -2.55
CA ILE A 82 5.15 2.77 -2.11
C ILE A 82 5.01 2.15 -0.73
N VAL A 83 4.47 2.89 0.23
CA VAL A 83 4.34 2.37 1.60
C VAL A 83 2.89 2.37 2.04
N ALA A 84 2.56 1.43 2.93
CA ALA A 84 1.26 1.40 3.58
C ALA A 84 1.30 2.40 4.72
N VAL A 85 0.48 3.42 4.62
CA VAL A 85 0.52 4.54 5.57
C VAL A 85 0.32 4.07 7.01
N ASN A 86 -0.63 3.17 7.23
CA ASN A 86 -0.93 2.73 8.58
C ASN A 86 0.07 1.72 9.14
N LYS A 87 1.09 1.36 8.36
CA LYS A 87 2.15 0.47 8.85
C LYS A 87 3.43 1.23 9.15
N ILE A 88 3.45 2.53 8.92
CA ILE A 88 4.62 3.34 9.21
C ILE A 88 4.81 3.42 10.72
N LYS A 89 6.00 3.14 11.19
CA LYS A 89 6.30 3.19 12.61
C LYS A 89 6.79 4.56 13.07
N ALA A 90 7.56 5.22 12.24
CA ALA A 90 8.12 6.51 12.60
C ALA A 90 8.62 7.23 11.36
N ILE A 91 8.67 8.54 11.46
CA ILE A 91 9.19 9.39 10.39
C ILE A 91 10.18 10.33 11.04
N GLU A 92 11.41 10.31 10.58
CA GLU A 92 12.45 11.14 11.16
C GLU A 92 13.42 11.58 10.07
N ARG A 93 13.61 12.89 9.95
CA ARG A 93 14.57 13.45 9.00
C ARG A 93 14.32 12.96 7.58
N ASN A 94 13.04 12.98 7.20
CA ASN A 94 12.61 12.55 5.87
C ASN A 94 12.97 11.11 5.57
N ARG A 95 12.92 10.28 6.61
CA ARG A 95 13.07 8.84 6.47
C ARG A 95 11.90 8.16 7.13
N VAL A 96 11.42 7.12 6.48
CA VAL A 96 10.23 6.41 6.93
C VAL A 96 10.66 5.05 7.43
N SER A 97 10.34 4.74 8.69
CA SER A 97 10.62 3.43 9.29
C SER A 97 9.39 2.56 9.14
N ILE A 98 9.55 1.43 8.49
CA ILE A 98 8.43 0.52 8.29
C ILE A 98 8.99 -0.90 8.23
N GLY A 99 8.38 -1.80 9.02
CA GLY A 99 8.94 -3.14 9.16
C GLY A 99 10.35 -3.05 9.69
N ASP A 100 11.26 -3.72 9.03
CA ASP A 100 12.67 -3.70 9.40
C ASP A 100 13.47 -2.73 8.55
N ARG A 101 12.79 -1.83 7.88
CA ARG A 101 13.42 -1.01 6.87
C ARG A 101 13.26 0.47 7.15
N ILE A 102 14.25 1.23 6.71
CA ILE A 102 14.20 2.69 6.74
C ILE A 102 14.30 3.14 5.28
N ILE A 103 13.29 3.85 4.81
CA ILE A 103 13.20 4.23 3.41
C ILE A 103 13.25 5.74 3.30
N ALA A 104 14.14 6.23 2.44
CA ALA A 104 14.27 7.67 2.23
C ALA A 104 13.02 8.20 1.54
N LEU A 105 12.56 9.34 2.02
CA LEU A 105 11.42 10.04 1.41
C LEU A 105 12.00 10.97 0.34
N GLY A 106 11.70 10.66 -0.91
CA GLY A 106 12.20 11.43 -2.03
C GLY A 106 11.70 12.86 -2.00
N GLU A 107 12.56 13.77 -2.44
CA GLU A 107 12.27 15.20 -2.32
C GLU A 107 10.96 15.59 -2.98
N VAL A 108 10.71 15.09 -4.18
CA VAL A 108 9.49 15.47 -4.91
C VAL A 108 8.23 14.88 -4.30
N TYR A 109 8.37 13.96 -3.37
CA TYR A 109 7.22 13.31 -2.75
C TYR A 109 6.90 13.87 -1.38
N ARG A 110 7.73 14.77 -0.84
CA ARG A 110 7.60 15.20 0.55
C ARG A 110 6.33 15.99 0.82
N GLU A 111 6.00 16.91 -0.04
CA GLU A 111 4.86 17.78 0.21
C GLU A 111 3.58 16.97 0.25
N ALA A 112 3.38 16.11 -0.72
CA ALA A 112 2.17 15.28 -0.76
C ALA A 112 2.12 14.32 0.42
N PHE A 113 3.28 13.78 0.78
CA PHE A 113 3.36 12.83 1.87
C PHE A 113 2.98 13.48 3.20
N TYR A 114 3.61 14.59 3.53
CA TYR A 114 3.34 15.24 4.81
C TYR A 114 1.93 15.80 4.86
N SER A 115 1.43 16.28 3.74
CA SER A 115 0.05 16.74 3.69
C SER A 115 -0.91 15.62 4.06
N LYS A 116 -0.66 14.44 3.52
CA LYS A 116 -1.52 13.29 3.82
C LYS A 116 -1.40 12.85 5.27
N ILE A 117 -0.18 12.80 5.79
CA ILE A 117 0.06 12.37 7.16
C ILE A 117 -0.54 13.33 8.17
N GLU A 118 -0.34 14.62 7.94
CA GLU A 118 -0.77 15.64 8.91
C GLU A 118 -2.25 15.90 8.89
N ASN A 119 -2.92 15.55 7.82
CA ASN A 119 -4.35 15.75 7.72
C ASN A 119 -5.15 14.55 8.19
N ARG A 120 -4.49 13.57 8.78
CA ARG A 120 -5.18 12.41 9.32
C ARG A 120 -5.40 12.57 10.84
#